data_0b636f394c67259408c86cda0366fbcc
#
_entry.id   0b636f394c67259408c86cda0366fbcc
#
_cell.length_a   1.000
_cell.length_b   1.000
_cell.length_c   1.000
_cell.angle_alpha   90.00
_cell.angle_beta   90.00
_cell.angle_gamma   90.00
#
_symmetry.space_group_name_H-M   'P 1'
#
loop_
_entity.id
_entity.type
_entity.pdbx_description
1 polymer ?
#
loop_
_entity_poly.entity_id
_entity_poly.type
_entity_poly.pdbx_seq_one_letter_code
_entity_poly.pdbx_strand_id
1 'polypeptide(L)'
;MLLSLSNYGKSIKVPREQYSSPYSVEYSFTIDDLVGDIVDSPRGAVSIQAAIPYDEWYSSKTLSRYGSWGPRSRHYSKPSAMDSWSVEKCRERVIAVGLLFKGYPYQHHHIPDWEHPESWPWKPVSSGKRGKGLDCSNFTSFVYNLAFGLKFTSDVSKQSAIGDATGPGPGTNKWIVKRIPLPEKYEDQIKVLRTGDLVFSFKKGSKSIGHAFIWVGRIGKSPDDTPLFLDSGGGATPDCNGIYVPDGVYLRPYRKKYWPYTHVSHAIRFFYSKENRKNLSTE
;
A
#
# COMPACT_ATOMS: atom_id res chain seq x y z
N MET A 1 19.80 12.79 -36.06
CA MET A 1 18.63 13.70 -36.12
C MET A 1 17.85 13.49 -34.82
N LEU A 2 18.16 14.32 -33.81
CA LEU A 2 17.59 14.24 -32.46
C LEU A 2 16.27 15.03 -32.48
N LEU A 3 15.15 14.34 -32.42
CA LEU A 3 13.86 14.96 -32.19
C LEU A 3 13.71 15.22 -30.69
N SER A 4 14.03 16.42 -30.26
CA SER A 4 13.66 16.93 -28.95
C SER A 4 12.17 17.22 -28.94
N LEU A 5 11.38 16.29 -28.42
CA LEU A 5 9.96 16.51 -28.16
C LEU A 5 9.76 17.03 -26.74
N SER A 6 9.89 18.34 -26.57
CA SER A 6 9.31 19.05 -25.43
C SER A 6 7.81 19.26 -25.66
N ASN A 7 7.04 18.19 -25.72
CA ASN A 7 5.60 18.26 -25.66
C ASN A 7 5.14 18.11 -24.20
N TYR A 8 5.11 19.21 -23.46
CA TYR A 8 4.23 19.33 -22.29
C TYR A 8 2.77 19.43 -22.78
N GLY A 9 2.32 18.41 -23.52
CA GLY A 9 0.97 18.23 -23.97
C GLY A 9 0.03 17.89 -22.82
N LYS A 10 -1.25 18.13 -23.00
CA LYS A 10 -2.31 17.75 -22.06
C LYS A 10 -2.20 16.27 -21.73
N SER A 11 -2.15 15.93 -20.42
CA SER A 11 -2.12 14.53 -19.99
C SER A 11 -3.36 13.80 -20.50
N ILE A 12 -3.17 12.55 -20.93
CA ILE A 12 -4.19 11.75 -21.62
C ILE A 12 -4.76 10.72 -20.66
N LYS A 13 -6.08 10.55 -20.67
CA LYS A 13 -6.77 9.42 -20.03
C LYS A 13 -6.96 8.32 -21.04
N VAL A 14 -6.57 7.10 -20.66
CA VAL A 14 -6.85 5.88 -21.42
C VAL A 14 -7.76 4.96 -20.60
N PRO A 15 -8.53 4.06 -21.22
CA PRO A 15 -9.21 3.00 -20.50
C PRO A 15 -8.25 2.18 -19.65
N ARG A 16 -8.70 1.71 -18.50
CA ARG A 16 -7.86 0.95 -17.55
C ARG A 16 -7.17 -0.25 -18.20
N GLU A 17 -7.92 -0.98 -19.02
CA GLU A 17 -7.46 -2.17 -19.74
C GLU A 17 -6.38 -1.88 -20.80
N GLN A 18 -6.26 -0.63 -21.22
CA GLN A 18 -5.24 -0.16 -22.17
C GLN A 18 -4.04 0.48 -21.48
N TYR A 19 -4.12 0.69 -20.15
CA TYR A 19 -3.03 1.31 -19.44
C TYR A 19 -1.89 0.31 -19.18
N SER A 20 -0.72 0.61 -19.74
CA SER A 20 0.53 -0.08 -19.46
C SER A 20 1.41 0.82 -18.60
N SER A 21 1.67 0.42 -17.36
CA SER A 21 2.51 1.18 -16.43
C SER A 21 3.96 1.16 -16.90
N PRO A 22 4.62 2.34 -17.05
CA PRO A 22 6.04 2.41 -17.34
C PRO A 22 6.91 2.11 -16.11
N TYR A 23 6.30 1.88 -14.96
CA TYR A 23 6.98 1.69 -13.69
C TYR A 23 7.09 0.22 -13.32
N SER A 24 8.22 -0.15 -12.73
CA SER A 24 8.49 -1.49 -12.23
C SER A 24 9.18 -1.46 -10.87
N VAL A 25 9.42 -2.63 -10.32
CA VAL A 25 10.17 -2.82 -9.07
C VAL A 25 11.23 -3.88 -9.31
N GLU A 26 12.42 -3.61 -8.82
CA GLU A 26 13.56 -4.56 -8.83
C GLU A 26 13.86 -4.94 -7.38
N TYR A 27 13.58 -6.21 -7.06
CA TYR A 27 13.78 -6.75 -5.73
C TYR A 27 15.19 -7.31 -5.56
N SER A 28 15.70 -7.26 -4.32
CA SER A 28 16.92 -7.96 -3.93
C SER A 28 16.68 -9.45 -3.63
N PHE A 29 15.43 -9.83 -3.43
CA PHE A 29 14.96 -11.18 -3.17
C PHE A 29 14.11 -11.69 -4.34
N THR A 30 13.99 -13.01 -4.49
CA THR A 30 13.05 -13.56 -5.47
C THR A 30 11.60 -13.31 -5.05
N ILE A 31 10.68 -13.31 -6.00
CA ILE A 31 9.25 -13.16 -5.70
C ILE A 31 8.77 -14.29 -4.81
N ASP A 32 9.27 -15.50 -5.02
CA ASP A 32 8.93 -16.65 -4.20
C ASP A 32 9.40 -16.47 -2.75
N ASP A 33 10.61 -15.97 -2.54
CA ASP A 33 11.10 -15.61 -1.20
C ASP A 33 10.24 -14.57 -0.49
N LEU A 34 9.66 -13.65 -1.25
CA LEU A 34 8.90 -12.53 -0.70
C LEU A 34 7.43 -12.89 -0.40
N VAL A 35 6.80 -13.69 -1.25
CA VAL A 35 5.34 -13.90 -1.18
C VAL A 35 4.89 -15.35 -1.44
N GLY A 36 5.81 -16.30 -1.67
CA GLY A 36 5.47 -17.71 -1.94
C GLY A 36 4.68 -18.37 -0.82
N ASP A 37 4.93 -17.98 0.44
CA ASP A 37 4.22 -18.47 1.61
C ASP A 37 2.73 -18.02 1.69
N ILE A 38 2.34 -17.02 0.90
CA ILE A 38 0.97 -16.48 0.98
C ILE A 38 -0.05 -17.50 0.50
N VAL A 39 0.30 -18.30 -0.50
CA VAL A 39 -0.61 -19.33 -1.06
C VAL A 39 -0.93 -20.38 0.00
N ASP A 40 0.07 -20.80 0.77
CA ASP A 40 -0.04 -21.86 1.79
C ASP A 40 -0.32 -21.30 3.20
N SER A 41 -0.38 -19.99 3.35
CA SER A 41 -0.54 -19.34 4.64
C SER A 41 -1.89 -19.70 5.27
N PRO A 42 -1.94 -20.06 6.57
CA PRO A 42 -3.19 -20.23 7.29
C PRO A 42 -4.01 -18.94 7.21
N ARG A 43 -5.17 -19.02 6.59
CA ARG A 43 -5.97 -17.83 6.32
C ARG A 43 -6.84 -17.37 7.48
N GLY A 44 -6.62 -17.94 8.67
CA GLY A 44 -7.44 -17.67 9.83
C GLY A 44 -8.86 -18.23 9.72
N ALA A 45 -9.65 -18.04 10.75
CA ALA A 45 -11.06 -18.45 10.70
C ALA A 45 -11.79 -17.73 9.57
N VAL A 46 -12.55 -18.47 8.78
CA VAL A 46 -13.49 -17.92 7.82
C VAL A 46 -14.42 -17.01 8.59
N SER A 47 -14.14 -15.72 8.55
CA SER A 47 -14.95 -14.77 9.29
C SER A 47 -16.33 -14.65 8.62
N ILE A 48 -17.21 -13.97 9.30
CA ILE A 48 -18.55 -13.55 8.88
C ILE A 48 -18.58 -12.94 7.45
N GLN A 49 -17.45 -12.70 6.83
CA GLN A 49 -17.32 -12.15 5.46
C GLN A 49 -18.09 -12.95 4.42
N ALA A 50 -18.10 -14.28 4.54
CA ALA A 50 -18.81 -15.17 3.62
C ALA A 50 -20.34 -15.12 3.77
N ALA A 51 -20.85 -14.52 4.85
CA ALA A 51 -22.27 -14.58 5.18
C ALA A 51 -23.11 -13.47 4.52
N ILE A 52 -22.48 -12.49 3.83
CA ILE A 52 -23.18 -11.37 3.22
C ILE A 52 -22.93 -11.35 1.73
N PRO A 53 -23.99 -11.40 0.89
CA PRO A 53 -23.87 -11.16 -0.52
C PRO A 53 -23.22 -9.82 -0.81
N TYR A 54 -22.38 -9.76 -1.85
CA TYR A 54 -21.59 -8.57 -2.18
C TYR A 54 -22.45 -7.33 -2.47
N ASP A 55 -23.60 -7.49 -3.09
CA ASP A 55 -24.57 -6.45 -3.40
C ASP A 55 -25.21 -5.82 -2.16
N GLU A 56 -25.19 -6.51 -1.01
CA GLU A 56 -25.67 -5.99 0.25
C GLU A 56 -24.65 -5.16 1.03
N TRP A 57 -23.38 -5.17 0.64
CA TRP A 57 -22.30 -4.51 1.40
C TRP A 57 -22.53 -3.01 1.59
N TYR A 58 -23.11 -2.35 0.62
CA TYR A 58 -23.40 -0.91 0.65
C TYR A 58 -24.71 -0.55 1.35
N SER A 59 -25.33 -1.47 2.04
CA SER A 59 -26.57 -1.20 2.74
C SER A 59 -26.36 -0.59 4.13
N SER A 60 -27.30 0.24 4.57
CA SER A 60 -27.33 0.75 5.94
C SER A 60 -27.36 -0.37 6.99
N LYS A 61 -27.96 -1.51 6.64
CA LYS A 61 -28.00 -2.72 7.48
C LYS A 61 -26.61 -3.27 7.73
N THR A 62 -25.78 -3.34 6.70
CA THR A 62 -24.40 -3.79 6.79
C THR A 62 -23.56 -2.82 7.62
N LEU A 63 -23.71 -1.52 7.38
CA LEU A 63 -23.01 -0.50 8.16
C LEU A 63 -23.40 -0.56 9.65
N SER A 64 -24.69 -0.71 9.97
CA SER A 64 -25.17 -0.86 11.33
C SER A 64 -24.64 -2.12 12.01
N ARG A 65 -24.62 -3.25 11.30
CA ARG A 65 -24.20 -4.55 11.83
C ARG A 65 -22.69 -4.64 12.09
N TYR A 66 -21.86 -4.07 11.21
CA TYR A 66 -20.41 -4.27 11.23
C TYR A 66 -19.60 -3.01 11.54
N GLY A 67 -20.24 -1.85 11.59
CA GLY A 67 -19.56 -0.56 11.72
C GLY A 67 -18.69 -0.21 10.50
N SER A 68 -18.91 -0.89 9.38
CA SER A 68 -18.19 -0.70 8.11
C SER A 68 -19.08 -1.10 6.93
N TRP A 69 -18.74 -0.64 5.74
CA TRP A 69 -19.51 -0.94 4.50
C TRP A 69 -19.38 -2.38 4.00
N GLY A 70 -18.76 -3.23 4.73
CA GLY A 70 -18.61 -4.63 4.43
C GLY A 70 -18.11 -5.41 5.64
N PRO A 71 -18.02 -6.74 5.54
CA PRO A 71 -17.48 -7.56 6.60
C PRO A 71 -16.04 -7.17 6.90
N ARG A 72 -15.61 -7.35 8.14
CA ARG A 72 -14.23 -7.07 8.55
C ARG A 72 -13.28 -8.04 7.86
N SER A 73 -12.15 -7.55 7.37
CA SER A 73 -11.09 -8.40 6.83
C SER A 73 -10.62 -9.41 7.87
N ARG A 74 -10.21 -10.59 7.43
CA ARG A 74 -9.58 -11.59 8.30
C ARG A 74 -8.35 -11.01 8.99
N HIS A 75 -7.97 -11.64 10.08
CA HIS A 75 -6.64 -11.47 10.65
C HIS A 75 -5.79 -12.63 10.15
N TYR A 76 -4.78 -12.33 9.35
CA TYR A 76 -3.85 -13.33 8.86
C TYR A 76 -2.86 -13.71 9.94
N SER A 77 -2.44 -14.97 9.91
CA SER A 77 -1.34 -15.41 10.77
C SER A 77 -0.03 -14.76 10.32
N LYS A 78 0.85 -14.54 11.28
CA LYS A 78 2.24 -14.19 11.02
C LYS A 78 2.91 -15.31 10.22
N PRO A 79 3.73 -14.99 9.21
CA PRO A 79 4.58 -15.98 8.55
C PRO A 79 5.51 -16.66 9.56
N SER A 80 5.59 -17.97 9.54
CA SER A 80 6.39 -18.74 10.50
C SER A 80 7.88 -18.40 10.45
N ALA A 81 8.41 -18.14 9.26
CA ALA A 81 9.80 -17.79 9.03
C ALA A 81 10.16 -16.33 9.32
N MET A 82 9.18 -15.47 9.67
CA MET A 82 9.38 -14.03 9.76
C MET A 82 10.45 -13.62 10.78
N ASP A 83 10.64 -14.41 11.85
CA ASP A 83 11.62 -14.09 12.89
C ASP A 83 13.07 -14.17 12.40
N SER A 84 13.31 -14.88 11.29
CA SER A 84 14.62 -15.01 10.63
C SER A 84 14.84 -14.00 9.50
N TRP A 85 13.83 -13.20 9.14
CA TRP A 85 13.96 -12.27 8.02
C TRP A 85 14.74 -11.02 8.37
N SER A 86 15.52 -10.56 7.39
CA SER A 86 16.14 -9.23 7.47
C SER A 86 15.10 -8.13 7.36
N VAL A 87 15.46 -6.94 7.81
CA VAL A 87 14.59 -5.75 7.68
C VAL A 87 14.34 -5.43 6.20
N GLU A 88 15.34 -5.60 5.37
CA GLU A 88 15.26 -5.39 3.91
C GLU A 88 14.23 -6.33 3.30
N LYS A 89 14.26 -7.63 3.66
CA LYS A 89 13.26 -8.58 3.20
C LYS A 89 11.85 -8.19 3.62
N CYS A 90 11.66 -7.75 4.86
CA CYS A 90 10.36 -7.27 5.32
C CYS A 90 9.88 -6.04 4.54
N ARG A 91 10.77 -5.10 4.25
CA ARG A 91 10.44 -3.88 3.48
C ARG A 91 10.05 -4.20 2.04
N GLU A 92 10.81 -5.06 1.38
CA GLU A 92 10.51 -5.49 0.00
C GLU A 92 9.22 -6.31 -0.06
N ARG A 93 8.98 -7.17 0.95
CA ARG A 93 7.74 -7.94 1.06
C ARG A 93 6.50 -7.05 1.12
N VAL A 94 6.53 -5.91 1.83
CA VAL A 94 5.40 -4.96 1.82
C VAL A 94 5.05 -4.55 0.39
N ILE A 95 6.06 -4.22 -0.42
CA ILE A 95 5.84 -3.80 -1.80
C ILE A 95 5.36 -4.98 -2.65
N ALA A 96 5.99 -6.14 -2.52
CA ALA A 96 5.61 -7.34 -3.26
C ALA A 96 4.16 -7.74 -2.99
N VAL A 97 3.75 -7.78 -1.71
CA VAL A 97 2.36 -8.05 -1.32
C VAL A 97 1.41 -7.00 -1.86
N GLY A 98 1.78 -5.71 -1.77
CA GLY A 98 0.94 -4.64 -2.32
C GLY A 98 0.73 -4.76 -3.83
N LEU A 99 1.75 -5.18 -4.57
CA LEU A 99 1.68 -5.36 -6.02
C LEU A 99 0.86 -6.57 -6.48
N LEU A 100 0.55 -7.53 -5.60
CA LEU A 100 -0.42 -8.59 -5.90
C LEU A 100 -1.81 -8.03 -6.18
N PHE A 101 -2.10 -6.83 -5.71
CA PHE A 101 -3.39 -6.13 -5.89
C PHE A 101 -3.34 -5.09 -7.01
N LYS A 102 -2.26 -5.04 -7.81
CA LYS A 102 -2.15 -4.13 -8.95
C LYS A 102 -3.38 -4.28 -9.87
N GLY A 103 -4.02 -3.14 -10.15
CA GLY A 103 -5.21 -3.09 -10.99
C GLY A 103 -6.55 -3.21 -10.24
N TYR A 104 -6.53 -3.49 -8.93
CA TYR A 104 -7.76 -3.38 -8.13
C TYR A 104 -8.29 -1.94 -8.17
N PRO A 105 -9.60 -1.74 -8.37
CA PRO A 105 -10.18 -0.41 -8.47
C PRO A 105 -10.20 0.30 -7.11
N TYR A 106 -10.28 1.61 -7.14
CA TYR A 106 -10.53 2.42 -5.96
C TYR A 106 -11.99 2.28 -5.52
N GLN A 107 -12.19 1.75 -4.32
CA GLN A 107 -13.51 1.66 -3.69
C GLN A 107 -13.39 1.70 -2.17
N HIS A 108 -14.36 2.29 -1.48
CA HIS A 108 -14.41 2.41 -0.02
C HIS A 108 -14.67 1.08 0.72
N HIS A 109 -14.08 -0.01 0.24
CA HIS A 109 -14.26 -1.34 0.81
C HIS A 109 -12.97 -2.12 0.85
N HIS A 110 -12.96 -3.10 1.75
CA HIS A 110 -11.91 -4.08 1.82
C HIS A 110 -12.22 -5.28 0.92
N ILE A 111 -11.17 -5.98 0.50
CA ILE A 111 -11.31 -7.21 -0.30
C ILE A 111 -11.90 -8.32 0.57
N PRO A 112 -12.95 -9.02 0.11
CA PRO A 112 -13.36 -10.28 0.70
C PRO A 112 -12.35 -11.36 0.29
N ASP A 113 -11.54 -11.79 1.20
CA ASP A 113 -10.45 -12.74 0.96
C ASP A 113 -10.87 -14.21 0.99
N TRP A 114 -12.11 -14.48 1.29
CA TRP A 114 -12.70 -15.83 1.33
C TRP A 114 -13.08 -16.37 -0.05
N GLU A 115 -13.27 -15.50 -1.05
CA GLU A 115 -13.65 -15.88 -2.44
C GLU A 115 -12.55 -15.56 -3.46
N HIS A 116 -11.30 -15.60 -3.07
CA HIS A 116 -10.26 -15.36 -4.05
C HIS A 116 -10.21 -16.48 -5.09
N PRO A 117 -9.88 -16.17 -6.36
CA PRO A 117 -9.74 -17.18 -7.39
C PRO A 117 -8.60 -18.16 -7.07
N GLU A 118 -8.66 -19.37 -7.62
CA GLU A 118 -7.69 -20.43 -7.39
C GLU A 118 -6.23 -19.97 -7.62
N SER A 119 -6.00 -19.10 -8.61
CA SER A 119 -4.69 -18.53 -8.91
C SER A 119 -4.36 -17.24 -8.14
N TRP A 120 -5.20 -16.82 -7.17
CA TRP A 120 -4.85 -15.70 -6.29
C TRP A 120 -3.67 -16.10 -5.38
N PRO A 121 -2.72 -15.20 -5.05
CA PRO A 121 -2.75 -13.76 -5.34
C PRO A 121 -2.15 -13.34 -6.70
N TRP A 122 -1.79 -14.26 -7.54
CA TRP A 122 -1.06 -14.03 -8.79
C TRP A 122 -1.91 -13.56 -9.95
N LYS A 123 -3.23 -13.70 -9.85
CA LYS A 123 -4.14 -13.36 -10.92
C LYS A 123 -4.56 -11.89 -10.88
N PRO A 124 -4.45 -11.17 -12.00
CA PRO A 124 -5.07 -9.85 -12.15
C PRO A 124 -6.57 -9.93 -11.87
N VAL A 125 -7.09 -8.98 -11.12
CA VAL A 125 -8.50 -8.94 -10.78
C VAL A 125 -9.23 -7.98 -11.69
N SER A 126 -10.25 -8.51 -12.38
CA SER A 126 -11.18 -7.66 -13.13
C SER A 126 -12.10 -6.91 -12.15
N SER A 127 -12.32 -5.63 -12.42
CA SER A 127 -13.15 -4.76 -11.61
C SER A 127 -14.45 -4.44 -12.32
N GLY A 128 -15.55 -4.61 -11.64
CA GLY A 128 -16.84 -4.05 -12.04
C GLY A 128 -17.22 -2.81 -11.25
N LYS A 129 -18.28 -2.13 -11.63
CA LYS A 129 -18.73 -0.86 -11.03
C LYS A 129 -19.04 -0.93 -9.52
N ARG A 130 -19.23 -2.11 -8.97
CA ARG A 130 -19.36 -2.45 -7.54
C ARG A 130 -18.52 -3.69 -7.21
N GLY A 131 -17.49 -3.91 -8.01
CA GLY A 131 -16.59 -5.04 -7.84
C GLY A 131 -15.70 -4.88 -6.62
N LYS A 132 -14.90 -5.90 -6.36
CA LYS A 132 -13.85 -5.89 -5.33
C LYS A 132 -12.96 -4.68 -5.56
N GLY A 133 -12.64 -3.96 -4.49
CA GLY A 133 -11.79 -2.78 -4.56
C GLY A 133 -11.31 -2.36 -3.18
N LEU A 134 -10.38 -1.45 -3.17
CA LEU A 134 -9.76 -0.93 -1.96
C LEU A 134 -9.66 0.58 -2.05
N ASP A 135 -9.96 1.29 -0.98
CA ASP A 135 -9.46 2.65 -0.80
C ASP A 135 -8.03 2.64 -0.23
N CYS A 136 -7.46 3.82 -0.04
CA CYS A 136 -6.07 3.96 0.39
C CYS A 136 -5.79 3.27 1.73
N SER A 137 -6.64 3.46 2.72
CA SER A 137 -6.44 2.94 4.07
C SER A 137 -6.85 1.47 4.22
N ASN A 138 -7.84 1.02 3.47
CA ASN A 138 -8.15 -0.40 3.35
C ASN A 138 -7.00 -1.15 2.67
N PHE A 139 -6.43 -0.59 1.60
CA PHE A 139 -5.28 -1.15 0.92
C PHE A 139 -4.08 -1.29 1.86
N THR A 140 -3.68 -0.22 2.52
CA THR A 140 -2.51 -0.25 3.41
C THR A 140 -2.73 -1.21 4.59
N SER A 141 -3.90 -1.16 5.24
CA SER A 141 -4.23 -2.11 6.32
C SER A 141 -4.20 -3.56 5.83
N PHE A 142 -4.73 -3.83 4.64
CA PHE A 142 -4.77 -5.17 4.08
C PHE A 142 -3.38 -5.70 3.74
N VAL A 143 -2.53 -4.88 3.13
CA VAL A 143 -1.16 -5.25 2.76
C VAL A 143 -0.35 -5.67 3.99
N TYR A 144 -0.35 -4.88 5.05
CA TYR A 144 0.40 -5.23 6.27
C TYR A 144 -0.18 -6.43 7.00
N ASN A 145 -1.52 -6.57 7.01
CA ASN A 145 -2.17 -7.74 7.57
C ASN A 145 -1.79 -9.01 6.81
N LEU A 146 -1.85 -9.00 5.49
CA LEU A 146 -1.49 -10.15 4.66
C LEU A 146 0.01 -10.45 4.73
N ALA A 147 0.86 -9.43 4.70
CA ALA A 147 2.30 -9.59 4.73
C ALA A 147 2.82 -10.15 6.06
N PHE A 148 2.24 -9.74 7.20
CA PHE A 148 2.83 -9.96 8.51
C PHE A 148 1.85 -10.34 9.61
N GLY A 149 0.57 -10.46 9.33
CA GLY A 149 -0.46 -10.58 10.37
C GLY A 149 -0.68 -9.27 11.14
N LEU A 150 -0.30 -8.15 10.58
CA LEU A 150 -0.39 -6.83 11.15
C LEU A 150 -1.72 -6.15 10.85
N LYS A 151 -2.75 -6.53 11.56
CA LYS A 151 -4.06 -5.94 11.38
C LYS A 151 -4.22 -4.66 12.18
N PHE A 152 -4.15 -3.53 11.51
CA PHE A 152 -4.55 -2.24 12.07
C PHE A 152 -5.84 -1.71 11.41
N THR A 153 -6.34 -0.59 11.92
CA THR A 153 -7.59 0.00 11.43
C THR A 153 -7.54 0.37 9.95
N SER A 154 -8.67 0.29 9.28
CA SER A 154 -8.85 0.83 7.92
C SER A 154 -9.29 2.31 7.90
N ASP A 155 -9.40 2.96 9.04
CA ASP A 155 -9.64 4.40 9.16
C ASP A 155 -8.31 5.14 9.00
N VAL A 156 -8.17 5.95 7.96
CA VAL A 156 -6.92 6.65 7.62
C VAL A 156 -6.47 7.61 8.72
N SER A 157 -7.39 8.26 9.41
CA SER A 157 -7.06 9.18 10.50
C SER A 157 -6.50 8.42 11.71
N LYS A 158 -7.09 7.28 12.05
CA LYS A 158 -6.61 6.41 13.12
C LYS A 158 -5.29 5.73 12.75
N GLN A 159 -5.10 5.33 11.48
CA GLN A 159 -3.80 4.84 11.01
C GLN A 159 -2.70 5.89 11.20
N SER A 160 -2.98 7.12 10.81
CA SER A 160 -2.02 8.23 10.92
C SER A 160 -1.70 8.63 12.36
N ALA A 161 -2.56 8.28 13.30
CA ALA A 161 -2.39 8.54 14.72
C ALA A 161 -1.55 7.46 15.44
N ILE A 162 -1.16 6.38 14.76
CA ILE A 162 -0.24 5.39 15.32
C ILE A 162 1.08 6.12 15.65
N GLY A 163 1.37 6.19 16.94
CA GLY A 163 2.59 6.83 17.44
C GLY A 163 3.75 5.84 17.56
N ASP A 164 4.84 6.31 18.14
CA ASP A 164 5.92 5.45 18.56
C ASP A 164 5.39 4.42 19.55
N ALA A 165 5.44 3.18 19.17
CA ALA A 165 4.92 2.10 19.96
C ALA A 165 5.83 0.87 19.89
N THR A 166 5.92 0.16 21.01
CA THR A 166 6.43 -1.19 21.05
C THR A 166 5.24 -2.08 21.35
N GLY A 167 4.78 -2.82 20.35
CA GLY A 167 3.70 -3.79 20.53
C GLY A 167 4.23 -5.23 20.60
N PRO A 168 3.39 -6.19 20.98
CA PRO A 168 3.71 -7.60 20.80
C PRO A 168 3.85 -7.81 19.29
N GLY A 169 5.09 -7.97 18.86
CA GLY A 169 5.39 -8.40 17.51
C GLY A 169 5.09 -9.88 17.38
N PRO A 170 5.15 -10.37 16.18
CA PRO A 170 5.09 -11.78 15.94
C PRO A 170 6.25 -12.47 16.67
N GLY A 171 5.98 -13.54 17.43
CA GLY A 171 6.95 -14.27 18.24
C GLY A 171 7.47 -13.49 19.44
N THR A 172 8.73 -13.71 19.82
CA THR A 172 9.40 -13.02 20.93
C THR A 172 9.85 -11.61 20.57
N ASN A 173 9.74 -11.20 19.30
CA ASN A 173 10.17 -9.91 18.82
C ASN A 173 9.07 -8.87 19.02
N LYS A 174 9.44 -7.75 19.64
CA LYS A 174 8.56 -6.59 19.74
C LYS A 174 8.66 -5.77 18.44
N TRP A 175 7.54 -5.35 17.92
CA TRP A 175 7.51 -4.31 16.91
C TRP A 175 8.04 -3.02 17.46
N ILE A 176 8.78 -2.35 16.64
CA ILE A 176 9.06 -0.93 16.86
C ILE A 176 8.38 -0.19 15.72
N VAL A 177 7.37 0.56 16.06
CA VAL A 177 6.73 1.50 15.15
C VAL A 177 7.29 2.87 15.47
N LYS A 178 7.77 3.56 14.48
CA LYS A 178 8.33 4.88 14.63
C LYS A 178 7.62 5.87 13.71
N ARG A 179 7.15 6.96 14.28
CA ARG A 179 6.65 8.09 13.52
C ARG A 179 7.84 8.88 12.99
N ILE A 180 7.89 9.10 11.69
CA ILE A 180 8.95 9.82 10.99
C ILE A 180 8.40 11.17 10.55
N PRO A 181 8.85 12.28 11.14
CA PRO A 181 8.52 13.59 10.64
C PRO A 181 9.15 13.76 9.25
N LEU A 182 8.41 14.31 8.31
CA LEU A 182 8.93 14.56 6.97
C LEU A 182 9.36 16.00 6.82
N PRO A 183 10.59 16.26 6.31
CA PRO A 183 11.06 17.59 6.00
C PRO A 183 10.18 18.27 4.96
N GLU A 184 10.20 19.60 4.90
CA GLU A 184 9.47 20.37 3.90
C GLU A 184 10.04 20.19 2.48
N LYS A 185 11.38 20.05 2.38
CA LYS A 185 12.04 19.93 1.07
C LYS A 185 11.90 18.53 0.50
N TYR A 186 11.53 18.46 -0.75
CA TYR A 186 11.34 17.23 -1.52
C TYR A 186 12.55 16.29 -1.46
N GLU A 187 13.73 16.83 -1.70
CA GLU A 187 14.98 16.07 -1.73
C GLU A 187 15.30 15.44 -0.36
N ASP A 188 14.96 16.13 0.71
CA ASP A 188 15.20 15.65 2.07
C ASP A 188 14.15 14.62 2.49
N GLN A 189 12.91 14.73 2.00
CA GLN A 189 11.90 13.69 2.19
C GLN A 189 12.35 12.36 1.57
N ILE A 190 12.85 12.40 0.34
CA ILE A 190 13.35 11.21 -0.37
C ILE A 190 14.52 10.56 0.38
N LYS A 191 15.40 11.35 0.99
CA LYS A 191 16.53 10.82 1.79
C LYS A 191 16.07 10.15 3.08
N VAL A 192 15.03 10.66 3.71
CA VAL A 192 14.51 10.15 4.99
C VAL A 192 13.64 8.90 4.78
N LEU A 193 12.83 8.88 3.73
CA LEU A 193 11.91 7.77 3.45
C LEU A 193 12.67 6.49 3.09
N ARG A 194 12.15 5.35 3.56
CA ARG A 194 12.66 4.00 3.29
C ARG A 194 11.57 3.13 2.67
N THR A 195 11.95 2.18 1.86
CA THR A 195 11.02 1.18 1.27
C THR A 195 10.11 0.59 2.35
N GLY A 196 8.82 0.54 2.08
CA GLY A 196 7.82 0.04 3.02
C GLY A 196 7.37 1.04 4.10
N ASP A 197 7.81 2.30 4.07
CA ASP A 197 7.24 3.32 4.95
C ASP A 197 5.78 3.62 4.53
N LEU A 198 4.90 3.70 5.51
CA LEU A 198 3.52 4.11 5.33
C LEU A 198 3.42 5.63 5.47
N VAL A 199 3.18 6.32 4.37
CA VAL A 199 3.18 7.79 4.30
C VAL A 199 1.76 8.32 4.30
N PHE A 200 1.54 9.44 4.98
CA PHE A 200 0.24 10.09 5.11
C PHE A 200 0.24 11.50 4.54
N SER A 201 -0.88 11.85 3.89
CA SER A 201 -1.08 13.20 3.35
C SER A 201 -2.38 13.81 3.86
N PHE A 202 -2.39 15.13 3.97
CA PHE A 202 -3.58 15.91 4.31
C PHE A 202 -4.60 15.91 3.16
N LYS A 203 -5.86 16.08 3.50
CA LYS A 203 -6.90 16.43 2.52
C LYS A 203 -6.60 17.82 1.96
N LYS A 204 -6.88 18.01 0.67
CA LYS A 204 -6.73 19.32 0.04
C LYS A 204 -7.51 20.39 0.81
N GLY A 205 -6.80 21.47 1.18
CA GLY A 205 -7.41 22.58 1.94
C GLY A 205 -7.74 22.27 3.41
N SER A 206 -7.20 21.19 3.98
CA SER A 206 -7.47 20.78 5.36
C SER A 206 -6.20 20.31 6.06
N LYS A 207 -6.21 20.34 7.40
CA LYS A 207 -5.18 19.72 8.25
C LYS A 207 -5.53 18.29 8.67
N SER A 208 -6.67 17.76 8.21
CA SER A 208 -7.02 16.37 8.48
C SER A 208 -6.37 15.43 7.47
N ILE A 209 -5.94 14.26 7.95
CA ILE A 209 -5.38 13.23 7.06
C ILE A 209 -6.48 12.68 6.15
N GLY A 210 -6.16 12.52 4.87
CA GLY A 210 -7.11 12.06 3.86
C GLY A 210 -6.59 10.96 2.95
N HIS A 211 -5.29 10.66 3.00
CA HIS A 211 -4.71 9.64 2.15
C HIS A 211 -3.53 8.95 2.81
N ALA A 212 -3.32 7.69 2.43
CA ALA A 212 -2.18 6.88 2.84
C ALA A 212 -1.59 6.15 1.62
N PHE A 213 -0.28 6.04 1.57
CA PHE A 213 0.43 5.33 0.52
C PHE A 213 1.71 4.67 1.05
N ILE A 214 2.24 3.69 0.34
CA ILE A 214 3.44 2.96 0.71
C ILE A 214 4.61 3.44 -0.15
N TRP A 215 5.70 3.86 0.49
CA TRP A 215 6.90 4.30 -0.19
C TRP A 215 7.65 3.12 -0.81
N VAL A 216 7.91 3.16 -2.12
CA VAL A 216 8.63 2.10 -2.83
C VAL A 216 10.14 2.25 -2.69
N GLY A 217 10.64 3.48 -2.70
CA GLY A 217 12.04 3.78 -2.47
C GLY A 217 12.96 3.31 -3.60
N ARG A 218 14.17 2.86 -3.23
CA ARG A 218 15.25 2.53 -4.18
C ARG A 218 14.95 1.35 -5.11
N ILE A 219 14.03 0.48 -4.72
CA ILE A 219 13.64 -0.68 -5.53
C ILE A 219 12.69 -0.30 -6.68
N GLY A 220 12.09 0.88 -6.61
CA GLY A 220 11.25 1.41 -7.70
C GLY A 220 12.08 1.84 -8.89
N LYS A 221 11.63 1.48 -10.08
CA LYS A 221 12.26 1.84 -11.36
C LYS A 221 11.31 2.69 -12.17
N SER A 222 11.76 3.87 -12.54
CA SER A 222 11.05 4.83 -13.37
C SER A 222 11.96 5.25 -14.53
N PRO A 223 11.45 5.39 -15.76
CA PRO A 223 12.25 5.84 -16.90
C PRO A 223 12.85 7.24 -16.75
N ASP A 224 12.28 8.06 -15.88
CA ASP A 224 12.72 9.43 -15.59
C ASP A 224 13.31 9.57 -14.18
N ASP A 225 13.73 8.48 -13.56
CA ASP A 225 14.30 8.40 -12.20
C ASP A 225 13.42 9.02 -11.10
N THR A 226 12.16 9.27 -11.38
CA THR A 226 11.21 9.79 -10.38
C THR A 226 10.96 8.72 -9.31
N PRO A 227 11.12 9.04 -8.02
CA PRO A 227 10.77 8.11 -6.94
C PRO A 227 9.31 7.68 -7.01
N LEU A 228 9.05 6.43 -6.63
CA LEU A 228 7.74 5.82 -6.72
C LEU A 228 7.13 5.56 -5.35
N PHE A 229 5.80 5.60 -5.32
CA PHE A 229 4.99 5.09 -4.24
C PHE A 229 3.91 4.13 -4.78
N LEU A 230 3.35 3.33 -3.90
CA LEU A 230 2.30 2.37 -4.19
C LEU A 230 1.07 2.72 -3.35
N ASP A 231 -0.05 2.94 -3.99
CA ASP A 231 -1.30 3.24 -3.29
C ASP A 231 -2.53 2.67 -4.01
N SER A 232 -3.66 2.75 -3.34
CA SER A 232 -4.96 2.77 -4.00
C SER A 232 -5.45 4.21 -4.04
N GLY A 233 -5.35 4.84 -5.19
CA GLY A 233 -5.61 6.27 -5.38
C GLY A 233 -6.58 6.60 -6.50
N GLY A 234 -7.02 7.85 -6.56
CA GLY A 234 -8.10 8.31 -7.45
C GLY A 234 -7.71 8.66 -8.89
N GLY A 235 -6.57 8.19 -9.41
CA GLY A 235 -6.27 8.32 -10.85
C GLY A 235 -5.95 9.75 -11.36
N ALA A 236 -5.51 10.65 -10.49
CA ALA A 236 -5.26 12.05 -10.85
C ALA A 236 -3.80 12.39 -11.20
N THR A 237 -2.89 11.42 -11.17
CA THR A 237 -1.46 11.62 -11.38
C THR A 237 -1.04 11.04 -12.73
N PRO A 238 -0.49 11.83 -13.67
CA PRO A 238 0.07 11.28 -14.90
C PRO A 238 1.41 10.60 -14.65
N ASP A 239 1.70 9.56 -15.43
CA ASP A 239 2.99 8.89 -15.48
C ASP A 239 4.06 9.70 -16.24
N CYS A 240 5.23 9.11 -16.49
CA CYS A 240 6.32 9.77 -17.23
C CYS A 240 6.01 9.96 -18.72
N ASN A 241 5.02 9.25 -19.27
CA ASN A 241 4.56 9.40 -20.63
C ASN A 241 3.39 10.41 -20.76
N GLY A 242 2.98 11.05 -19.67
CA GLY A 242 1.84 11.95 -19.64
C GLY A 242 0.48 11.25 -19.65
N ILE A 243 0.44 9.94 -19.39
CA ILE A 243 -0.81 9.16 -19.30
C ILE A 243 -1.25 9.12 -17.83
N TYR A 244 -2.51 9.47 -17.57
CA TYR A 244 -3.04 9.35 -16.21
C TYR A 244 -3.05 7.90 -15.74
N VAL A 245 -2.34 7.63 -14.66
CA VAL A 245 -2.41 6.33 -13.98
C VAL A 245 -3.87 6.09 -13.54
N PRO A 246 -4.49 4.96 -13.87
CA PRO A 246 -5.88 4.70 -13.50
C PRO A 246 -6.11 4.79 -11.98
N ASP A 247 -7.38 4.97 -11.59
CA ASP A 247 -7.76 4.83 -10.19
C ASP A 247 -7.53 3.40 -9.67
N GLY A 248 -7.29 3.26 -8.38
CA GLY A 248 -7.01 1.97 -7.73
C GLY A 248 -5.53 1.75 -7.45
N VAL A 249 -5.16 0.47 -7.33
CA VAL A 249 -3.82 0.06 -6.86
C VAL A 249 -2.81 0.10 -8.00
N TYR A 250 -1.90 1.06 -7.93
CA TYR A 250 -0.83 1.24 -8.92
C TYR A 250 0.42 1.85 -8.31
N LEU A 251 1.56 1.64 -8.98
CA LEU A 251 2.77 2.44 -8.80
C LEU A 251 2.53 3.84 -9.38
N ARG A 252 2.88 4.86 -8.61
CA ARG A 252 2.73 6.26 -9.02
C ARG A 252 3.99 7.06 -8.77
N PRO A 253 4.27 8.08 -9.61
CA PRO A 253 5.45 8.91 -9.43
C PRO A 253 5.23 9.93 -8.29
N TYR A 254 6.23 10.05 -7.41
CA TYR A 254 6.27 11.06 -6.36
C TYR A 254 6.92 12.32 -6.89
N ARG A 255 6.14 13.32 -7.28
CA ARG A 255 6.62 14.54 -7.94
C ARG A 255 6.19 15.80 -7.22
N LYS A 256 7.05 16.84 -7.24
CA LYS A 256 6.83 18.15 -6.60
C LYS A 256 5.51 18.84 -6.96
N LYS A 257 5.00 18.60 -8.15
CA LYS A 257 3.79 19.29 -8.66
C LYS A 257 2.48 18.64 -8.23
N TYR A 258 2.53 17.42 -7.66
CA TYR A 258 1.32 16.66 -7.39
C TYR A 258 0.98 16.61 -5.91
N TRP A 259 -0.29 16.37 -5.66
CA TRP A 259 -0.89 16.39 -4.35
C TRP A 259 -0.17 15.52 -3.28
N PRO A 260 0.33 14.30 -3.56
CA PRO A 260 0.99 13.51 -2.54
C PRO A 260 2.18 14.23 -1.88
N TYR A 261 3.01 14.93 -2.68
CA TYR A 261 4.12 15.71 -2.14
C TYR A 261 3.63 17.00 -1.46
N THR A 262 2.78 17.77 -2.11
CA THR A 262 2.40 19.12 -1.63
C THR A 262 1.59 19.10 -0.33
N HIS A 263 1.07 17.92 0.05
CA HIS A 263 0.21 17.74 1.22
C HIS A 263 0.72 16.64 2.17
N VAL A 264 1.96 16.17 1.99
CA VAL A 264 2.55 15.16 2.87
C VAL A 264 2.59 15.65 4.32
N SER A 265 2.33 14.73 5.26
CA SER A 265 2.32 15.02 6.69
C SER A 265 3.51 14.35 7.39
N HIS A 266 3.52 13.03 7.42
CA HIS A 266 4.52 12.22 8.10
C HIS A 266 4.48 10.80 7.55
N ALA A 267 5.45 9.99 7.94
CA ALA A 267 5.43 8.56 7.68
C ALA A 267 5.42 7.75 8.99
N ILE A 268 5.00 6.49 8.88
CA ILE A 268 5.14 5.48 9.92
C ILE A 268 6.03 4.38 9.38
N ARG A 269 7.05 4.04 10.13
CA ARG A 269 8.02 3.00 9.80
C ARG A 269 7.92 1.84 10.77
N PHE A 270 7.83 0.64 10.23
CA PHE A 270 7.79 -0.59 11.01
C PHE A 270 9.17 -1.27 11.00
N PHE A 271 9.65 -1.69 12.17
CA PHE A 271 10.91 -2.41 12.34
C PHE A 271 10.69 -3.75 13.00
N TYR A 272 11.39 -4.78 12.54
CA TYR A 272 11.12 -6.16 12.88
C TYR A 272 12.26 -6.88 13.62
N SER A 273 13.35 -6.24 13.98
CA SER A 273 14.39 -6.89 14.77
C SER A 273 14.95 -6.03 15.89
N LYS A 274 15.43 -6.72 16.96
CA LYS A 274 16.10 -6.06 18.09
C LYS A 274 17.50 -5.52 17.73
N GLU A 275 18.16 -6.12 16.74
CA GLU A 275 19.52 -5.77 16.35
C GLU A 275 19.62 -4.39 15.71
N ASN A 276 18.57 -3.95 15.06
CA ASN A 276 18.52 -2.61 14.45
C ASN A 276 18.38 -1.46 15.46
N ARG A 277 18.26 -1.73 16.77
CA ARG A 277 18.27 -0.67 17.80
C ARG A 277 19.61 0.05 17.90
N LYS A 278 20.73 -0.65 17.65
CA LYS A 278 22.07 -0.07 17.76
C LYS A 278 22.40 0.91 16.61
N ASN A 279 21.81 0.68 15.43
CA ASN A 279 22.07 1.51 14.25
C ASN A 279 21.16 2.74 14.16
N LEU A 280 20.16 2.87 15.02
CA LEU A 280 19.22 4.01 15.05
C LEU A 280 19.75 5.20 15.87
N SER A 281 20.82 5.01 16.65
CA SER A 281 21.48 6.07 17.44
C SER A 281 22.62 6.74 16.68
N THR A 282 22.92 6.31 15.47
CA THR A 282 24.08 6.78 14.67
C THR A 282 23.74 7.24 13.24
N GLU A 283 22.43 7.36 12.89
CA GLU A 283 22.01 7.98 11.62
C GLU A 283 21.19 9.26 11.83
#